data_d6a2199349baed5c24c27c0f30db621b
#
_entry.id   d6a2199349baed5c24c27c0f30db621b
#
_cell.length_a   1.000
_cell.length_b   1.000
_cell.length_c   1.000
_cell.angle_alpha   90.00
_cell.angle_beta   90.00
_cell.angle_gamma   90.00
#
_symmetry.space_group_name_H-M   'P 1'
#
loop_
_entity.id
_entity.type
_entity.pdbx_description
1 polymer ?
#
loop_
_entity_poly.entity_id
_entity_poly.type
_entity_poly.pdbx_seq_one_letter_code
_entity_poly.pdbx_strand_id
1 'polypeptide(L)'
;MTPPASSVSELVQLRMRHPEAVAEAAARRRRRPLVGRDGRLMIIAADHPARGSLAVGDRALAMANRFELLERLRLALSRPGVDGVLATADILDDLLLLGALENKVVIGSMNRGGLAGAAFELDDRFTGHRPEDLARLRFDAGKLLLRIDYDDPGSLDTMHATARAIDAMAAHRLPVFVEPFLCRRTDGHVRNDLGAEAVTTSIAIASGLAGTSAYTWLKVPVTENPDDMARVMETSTLPAVLLGGEVGDDLDGAFEKWRTALRLPTVQGLVVGRSLLYPADGEVAAAVDTAVSLLEPRRTGPSGTGPGERRPRA
;
A
#
# COMPACT_ATOMS: atom_id res chain seq x y z
N MET A 1 24.53 -20.50 6.46
CA MET A 1 23.43 -19.50 6.55
C MET A 1 24.05 -18.14 6.72
N THR A 2 23.77 -17.24 5.80
CA THR A 2 24.30 -15.86 5.81
C THR A 2 23.58 -15.06 6.89
N PRO A 3 24.28 -14.39 7.83
CA PRO A 3 23.66 -13.53 8.82
C PRO A 3 23.07 -12.27 8.13
N PRO A 4 22.10 -11.58 8.75
CA PRO A 4 21.63 -10.30 8.26
C PRO A 4 22.77 -9.28 8.16
N ALA A 5 22.71 -8.39 7.17
CA ALA A 5 23.63 -7.27 7.10
C ALA A 5 23.43 -6.35 8.32
N SER A 6 24.52 -5.88 8.89
CA SER A 6 24.48 -4.95 10.04
C SER A 6 24.25 -3.51 9.58
N SER A 7 24.60 -3.22 8.33
CA SER A 7 24.49 -1.88 7.73
C SER A 7 24.08 -1.95 6.26
N VAL A 8 23.59 -0.85 5.75
CA VAL A 8 23.24 -0.72 4.32
C VAL A 8 24.48 -0.85 3.43
N SER A 9 25.67 -0.43 3.90
CA SER A 9 26.93 -0.55 3.13
C SER A 9 27.37 -1.99 2.86
N GLU A 10 26.96 -2.95 3.68
CA GLU A 10 27.28 -4.36 3.49
C GLU A 10 26.43 -5.04 2.40
N LEU A 11 25.30 -4.45 2.01
CA LEU A 11 24.38 -5.02 1.01
C LEU A 11 25.06 -5.27 -0.34
N VAL A 12 25.94 -4.34 -0.78
CA VAL A 12 26.66 -4.47 -2.05
C VAL A 12 27.54 -5.72 -2.03
N GLN A 13 28.24 -5.97 -0.93
CA GLN A 13 29.11 -7.15 -0.77
C GLN A 13 28.31 -8.44 -0.73
N LEU A 14 27.17 -8.46 -0.04
CA LEU A 14 26.27 -9.61 -0.02
C LEU A 14 25.72 -9.93 -1.40
N ARG A 15 25.19 -8.92 -2.12
CA ARG A 15 24.65 -9.10 -3.46
C ARG A 15 25.70 -9.60 -4.46
N MET A 16 26.93 -9.15 -4.32
CA MET A 16 28.02 -9.55 -5.22
C MET A 16 28.53 -10.97 -4.94
N ARG A 17 28.63 -11.36 -3.67
CA ARG A 17 29.31 -12.62 -3.25
C ARG A 17 28.33 -13.74 -2.91
N HIS A 18 27.10 -13.40 -2.47
CA HIS A 18 26.10 -14.32 -1.94
C HIS A 18 24.70 -13.91 -2.42
N PRO A 19 24.41 -13.88 -3.73
CA PRO A 19 23.09 -13.46 -4.24
C PRO A 19 21.95 -14.37 -3.74
N GLU A 20 22.24 -15.63 -3.38
CA GLU A 20 21.29 -16.58 -2.77
C GLU A 20 20.81 -16.16 -1.39
N ALA A 21 21.52 -15.25 -0.71
CA ALA A 21 21.16 -14.77 0.62
C ALA A 21 19.77 -14.11 0.68
N VAL A 22 19.28 -13.56 -0.42
CA VAL A 22 17.91 -13.03 -0.53
C VAL A 22 16.88 -14.15 -0.34
N ALA A 23 17.03 -15.25 -1.07
CA ALA A 23 16.12 -16.40 -0.98
C ALA A 23 16.21 -17.06 0.41
N GLU A 24 17.43 -17.18 0.97
CA GLU A 24 17.61 -17.68 2.34
C GLU A 24 16.94 -16.78 3.38
N ALA A 25 17.07 -15.46 3.25
CA ALA A 25 16.43 -14.51 4.15
C ALA A 25 14.90 -14.60 4.07
N ALA A 26 14.34 -14.70 2.87
CA ALA A 26 12.90 -14.89 2.65
C ALA A 26 12.40 -16.21 3.28
N ALA A 27 13.16 -17.30 3.13
CA ALA A 27 12.80 -18.61 3.67
C ALA A 27 12.78 -18.65 5.20
N ARG A 28 13.75 -17.99 5.87
CA ARG A 28 13.86 -17.98 7.35
C ARG A 28 12.97 -16.94 8.02
N ARG A 29 12.49 -15.93 7.27
CA ARG A 29 11.67 -14.82 7.79
C ARG A 29 10.47 -15.35 8.60
N ARG A 30 10.29 -14.83 9.80
CA ARG A 30 9.07 -15.05 10.57
C ARG A 30 7.95 -14.19 10.00
N ARG A 31 6.85 -14.84 9.65
CA ARG A 31 5.66 -14.18 9.09
C ARG A 31 4.64 -13.90 10.21
N ARG A 32 3.75 -12.98 9.92
CA ARG A 32 2.53 -12.74 10.70
C ARG A 32 1.31 -12.89 9.77
N PRO A 33 0.10 -13.05 10.31
CA PRO A 33 -1.13 -12.90 9.50
C PRO A 33 -1.20 -11.52 8.86
N LEU A 34 -1.77 -11.43 7.64
CA LEU A 34 -1.98 -10.15 6.95
C LEU A 34 -2.73 -9.18 7.84
N VAL A 35 -3.86 -9.62 8.38
CA VAL A 35 -4.69 -8.82 9.30
C VAL A 35 -4.46 -9.31 10.72
N GLY A 36 -4.10 -8.39 11.62
CA GLY A 36 -3.97 -8.65 13.04
C GLY A 36 -5.34 -8.77 13.76
N ARG A 37 -5.31 -8.92 15.09
CA ARG A 37 -6.54 -9.06 15.89
C ARG A 37 -7.47 -7.84 15.80
N ASP A 38 -6.89 -6.65 15.61
CA ASP A 38 -7.63 -5.39 15.60
C ASP A 38 -8.24 -5.08 14.22
N GLY A 39 -8.02 -5.94 13.22
CA GLY A 39 -8.58 -5.79 11.88
C GLY A 39 -7.99 -4.63 11.07
N ARG A 40 -6.99 -3.92 11.58
CA ARG A 40 -6.40 -2.73 10.96
C ARG A 40 -5.00 -3.01 10.43
N LEU A 41 -4.61 -2.24 9.40
CA LEU A 41 -3.30 -2.34 8.75
C LEU A 41 -2.61 -0.97 8.66
N MET A 42 -1.35 -0.92 9.07
CA MET A 42 -0.43 0.20 8.81
C MET A 42 0.73 -0.29 7.95
N ILE A 43 0.72 0.07 6.67
CA ILE A 43 1.73 -0.34 5.68
C ILE A 43 2.50 0.87 5.17
N ILE A 44 3.81 0.79 5.21
CA ILE A 44 4.69 1.82 4.64
C ILE A 44 4.94 1.50 3.16
N ALA A 45 4.66 2.45 2.26
CA ALA A 45 4.78 2.27 0.82
C ALA A 45 6.06 2.91 0.25
N ALA A 46 6.85 2.16 -0.50
CA ALA A 46 8.09 2.61 -1.12
C ALA A 46 8.28 2.10 -2.57
N ASP A 47 7.20 1.92 -3.32
CA ASP A 47 7.26 1.41 -4.70
C ASP A 47 7.34 2.49 -5.79
N HIS A 48 7.37 3.77 -5.41
CA HIS A 48 7.40 4.93 -6.31
C HIS A 48 8.67 5.03 -7.18
N PRO A 49 9.90 4.76 -6.64
CA PRO A 49 11.13 4.92 -7.42
C PRO A 49 11.16 4.12 -8.72
N ALA A 50 10.57 2.92 -8.74
CA ALA A 50 10.56 2.07 -9.93
C ALA A 50 9.78 2.64 -11.13
N ARG A 51 8.96 3.68 -10.92
CA ARG A 51 8.31 4.46 -11.99
C ARG A 51 9.07 5.73 -12.36
N GLY A 52 10.25 5.97 -11.79
CA GLY A 52 10.93 7.25 -11.89
C GLY A 52 10.29 8.37 -11.07
N SER A 53 9.31 8.05 -10.21
CA SER A 53 8.63 9.01 -9.33
C SER A 53 9.46 9.22 -8.06
N LEU A 54 10.51 10.05 -8.16
CA LEU A 54 11.48 10.28 -7.10
C LEU A 54 11.18 11.54 -6.27
N ALA A 55 10.28 12.39 -6.73
CA ALA A 55 9.96 13.65 -6.07
C ALA A 55 9.09 13.48 -4.83
N VAL A 56 9.32 14.37 -3.85
CA VAL A 56 8.48 14.57 -2.66
C VAL A 56 8.30 16.07 -2.45
N GLY A 57 7.09 16.57 -2.69
CA GLY A 57 6.85 18.01 -2.76
C GLY A 57 7.74 18.67 -3.82
N ASP A 58 8.45 19.72 -3.47
CA ASP A 58 9.38 20.47 -4.31
C ASP A 58 10.77 19.80 -4.47
N ARG A 59 11.06 18.74 -3.71
CA ARG A 59 12.34 18.02 -3.74
C ARG A 59 12.33 16.96 -4.84
N ALA A 60 12.82 17.30 -6.04
CA ALA A 60 12.72 16.46 -7.25
C ALA A 60 13.34 15.06 -7.13
N LEU A 61 14.39 14.89 -6.33
CA LEU A 61 15.15 13.63 -6.19
C LEU A 61 15.19 13.12 -4.74
N ALA A 62 14.20 13.45 -3.92
CA ALA A 62 14.18 13.08 -2.50
C ALA A 62 14.32 11.58 -2.26
N MET A 63 13.71 10.74 -3.12
CA MET A 63 13.78 9.27 -3.01
C MET A 63 14.92 8.63 -3.80
N ALA A 64 15.83 9.41 -4.40
CA ALA A 64 16.91 8.88 -5.24
C ALA A 64 18.04 8.23 -4.43
N ASN A 65 18.30 8.72 -3.22
CA ASN A 65 19.33 8.13 -2.36
C ASN A 65 18.81 6.83 -1.72
N ARG A 66 19.27 5.69 -2.24
CA ARG A 66 18.86 4.37 -1.77
C ARG A 66 19.24 4.12 -0.30
N PHE A 67 20.40 4.58 0.12
CA PHE A 67 20.87 4.37 1.50
C PHE A 67 19.98 5.13 2.48
N GLU A 68 19.68 6.40 2.19
CA GLU A 68 18.76 7.20 2.99
C GLU A 68 17.36 6.59 3.02
N LEU A 69 16.83 6.18 1.87
CA LEU A 69 15.50 5.55 1.79
C LEU A 69 15.43 4.29 2.66
N LEU A 70 16.45 3.44 2.64
CA LEU A 70 16.49 2.22 3.45
C LEU A 70 16.57 2.53 4.95
N GLU A 71 17.35 3.52 5.37
CA GLU A 71 17.40 3.92 6.78
C GLU A 71 16.06 4.48 7.25
N ARG A 72 15.38 5.32 6.45
CA ARG A 72 14.03 5.81 6.73
C ARG A 72 13.01 4.67 6.81
N LEU A 73 13.09 3.69 5.92
CA LEU A 73 12.24 2.50 5.95
C LEU A 73 12.49 1.64 7.20
N ARG A 74 13.75 1.40 7.57
CA ARG A 74 14.09 0.66 8.80
C ARG A 74 13.54 1.36 10.03
N LEU A 75 13.70 2.69 10.12
CA LEU A 75 13.14 3.49 11.20
C LEU A 75 11.61 3.38 11.25
N ALA A 76 10.92 3.57 10.12
CA ALA A 76 9.47 3.46 10.04
C ALA A 76 8.98 2.05 10.42
N LEU A 77 9.62 0.99 9.90
CA LEU A 77 9.27 -0.41 10.21
C LEU A 77 9.55 -0.80 11.66
N SER A 78 10.47 -0.14 12.34
CA SER A 78 10.76 -0.39 13.75
C SER A 78 9.69 0.21 14.69
N ARG A 79 8.85 1.14 14.19
CA ARG A 79 7.83 1.78 15.05
C ARG A 79 6.75 0.78 15.46
N PRO A 80 6.34 0.77 16.74
CA PRO A 80 5.19 -0.02 17.19
C PRO A 80 3.93 0.32 16.39
N GLY A 81 3.12 -0.68 16.04
CA GLY A 81 1.90 -0.49 15.26
C GLY A 81 2.08 -0.44 13.74
N VAL A 82 3.32 -0.39 13.24
CA VAL A 82 3.60 -0.57 11.81
C VAL A 82 3.57 -2.06 11.48
N ASP A 83 2.63 -2.45 10.63
CA ASP A 83 2.38 -3.86 10.28
C ASP A 83 3.29 -4.37 9.18
N GLY A 84 3.69 -3.52 8.23
CA GLY A 84 4.48 -4.02 7.11
C GLY A 84 4.89 -2.97 6.09
N VAL A 85 5.30 -3.46 4.93
CA VAL A 85 5.83 -2.65 3.82
C VAL A 85 5.26 -3.10 2.48
N LEU A 86 5.01 -2.13 1.60
CA LEU A 86 4.76 -2.30 0.17
C LEU A 86 5.94 -1.71 -0.60
N ALA A 87 6.65 -2.54 -1.37
CA ALA A 87 7.75 -2.03 -2.18
C ALA A 87 8.02 -2.91 -3.42
N THR A 88 8.98 -2.48 -4.22
CA THR A 88 9.50 -3.24 -5.37
C THR A 88 10.54 -4.27 -4.94
N ALA A 89 10.87 -5.20 -5.84
CA ALA A 89 11.75 -6.33 -5.54
C ALA A 89 13.11 -5.89 -4.97
N ASP A 90 13.72 -4.88 -5.57
CA ASP A 90 15.02 -4.36 -5.15
C ASP A 90 15.04 -3.82 -3.72
N ILE A 91 13.96 -3.13 -3.30
CA ILE A 91 13.82 -2.60 -1.93
C ILE A 91 13.48 -3.73 -0.94
N LEU A 92 12.58 -4.65 -1.32
CA LEU A 92 12.22 -5.77 -0.46
C LEU A 92 13.40 -6.72 -0.24
N ASP A 93 14.23 -6.96 -1.27
CA ASP A 93 15.44 -7.75 -1.15
C ASP A 93 16.44 -7.11 -0.18
N ASP A 94 16.66 -5.77 -0.29
CA ASP A 94 17.52 -5.05 0.65
C ASP A 94 17.00 -5.16 2.08
N LEU A 95 15.69 -4.98 2.30
CA LEU A 95 15.08 -5.10 3.63
C LEU A 95 15.12 -6.53 4.18
N LEU A 96 15.03 -7.57 3.32
CA LEU A 96 15.24 -8.97 3.71
C LEU A 96 16.67 -9.17 4.20
N LEU A 97 17.66 -8.71 3.43
CA LEU A 97 19.08 -8.84 3.78
C LEU A 97 19.43 -8.09 5.07
N LEU A 98 18.76 -6.98 5.35
CA LEU A 98 18.90 -6.20 6.59
C LEU A 98 18.12 -6.81 7.78
N GLY A 99 17.35 -7.87 7.58
CA GLY A 99 16.51 -8.48 8.62
C GLY A 99 15.35 -7.59 9.09
N ALA A 100 14.99 -6.56 8.32
CA ALA A 100 13.97 -5.58 8.70
C ALA A 100 12.53 -6.07 8.54
N LEU A 101 12.32 -7.26 7.95
CA LEU A 101 10.99 -7.78 7.62
C LEU A 101 10.49 -8.88 8.58
N GLU A 102 11.16 -9.07 9.71
CA GLU A 102 10.74 -10.03 10.74
C GLU A 102 9.40 -9.61 11.37
N ASN A 103 8.42 -10.53 11.37
CA ASN A 103 7.05 -10.28 11.84
C ASN A 103 6.35 -9.10 11.14
N LYS A 104 6.72 -8.80 9.90
CA LYS A 104 6.09 -7.77 9.07
C LYS A 104 5.33 -8.40 7.91
N VAL A 105 4.22 -7.76 7.53
CA VAL A 105 3.52 -8.01 6.27
C VAL A 105 4.37 -7.47 5.12
N VAL A 106 4.54 -8.27 4.09
CA VAL A 106 5.32 -7.89 2.89
C VAL A 106 4.42 -7.94 1.67
N ILE A 107 4.24 -6.78 1.04
CA ILE A 107 3.43 -6.61 -0.16
C ILE A 107 4.35 -6.28 -1.33
N GLY A 108 4.38 -7.14 -2.34
CA GLY A 108 5.19 -6.92 -3.53
C GLY A 108 4.46 -6.09 -4.59
N SER A 109 5.11 -5.04 -5.09
CA SER A 109 4.59 -4.28 -6.25
C SER A 109 4.71 -5.10 -7.53
N MET A 110 3.64 -5.20 -8.32
CA MET A 110 3.53 -6.11 -9.47
C MET A 110 3.71 -5.40 -10.82
N ASN A 111 3.15 -4.21 -10.98
CA ASN A 111 3.17 -3.48 -12.24
C ASN A 111 3.73 -2.06 -12.08
N ARG A 112 4.88 -1.80 -12.72
CA ARG A 112 5.58 -0.51 -12.73
C ARG A 112 6.09 -0.15 -14.13
N GLY A 113 5.43 -0.65 -15.19
CA GLY A 113 5.82 -0.40 -16.58
C GLY A 113 5.62 1.05 -17.01
N GLY A 114 4.52 1.68 -16.59
CA GLY A 114 4.21 3.07 -16.91
C GLY A 114 5.08 4.05 -16.16
N LEU A 115 6.16 4.53 -16.80
CA LEU A 115 7.11 5.47 -16.20
C LEU A 115 6.50 6.88 -16.13
N ALA A 116 6.71 7.57 -15.02
CA ALA A 116 6.21 8.94 -14.81
C ALA A 116 6.77 9.90 -15.88
N GLY A 117 5.88 10.63 -16.56
CA GLY A 117 6.23 11.58 -17.62
C GLY A 117 6.55 10.97 -18.98
N ALA A 118 6.51 9.64 -19.12
CA ALA A 118 6.75 8.98 -20.40
C ALA A 118 5.51 9.01 -21.32
N ALA A 119 5.71 8.94 -22.64
CA ALA A 119 4.61 8.80 -23.60
C ALA A 119 3.75 7.54 -23.32
N PHE A 120 4.38 6.48 -22.81
CA PHE A 120 3.75 5.22 -22.40
C PHE A 120 3.42 5.17 -20.91
N GLU A 121 3.20 6.28 -20.25
CA GLU A 121 2.96 6.35 -18.80
C GLU A 121 1.74 5.53 -18.36
N LEU A 122 0.74 5.32 -19.21
CA LEU A 122 -0.44 4.50 -18.92
C LEU A 122 -0.23 3.00 -19.18
N ASP A 123 0.88 2.60 -19.81
CA ASP A 123 1.21 1.19 -20.01
C ASP A 123 1.79 0.58 -18.71
N ASP A 124 0.91 0.26 -17.79
CA ASP A 124 1.27 -0.33 -16.50
C ASP A 124 1.51 -1.86 -16.61
N ARG A 125 2.37 -2.28 -17.53
CA ARG A 125 2.74 -3.70 -17.68
C ARG A 125 3.31 -4.27 -16.40
N PHE A 126 3.13 -5.58 -16.23
CA PHE A 126 3.62 -6.34 -15.08
C PHE A 126 5.13 -6.56 -15.22
N THR A 127 5.90 -5.65 -14.66
CA THR A 127 7.37 -5.60 -14.71
C THR A 127 8.02 -5.88 -13.34
N GLY A 128 7.20 -6.12 -12.31
CA GLY A 128 7.63 -6.44 -10.95
C GLY A 128 7.31 -7.89 -10.56
N HIS A 129 6.92 -8.09 -9.31
CA HIS A 129 6.60 -9.42 -8.80
C HIS A 129 5.42 -10.06 -9.54
N ARG A 130 5.58 -11.33 -9.89
CA ARG A 130 4.49 -12.20 -10.36
C ARG A 130 3.93 -12.98 -9.16
N PRO A 131 2.72 -13.54 -9.24
CA PRO A 131 2.13 -14.34 -8.17
C PRO A 131 3.04 -15.49 -7.71
N GLU A 132 3.76 -16.14 -8.63
CA GLU A 132 4.69 -17.23 -8.33
C GLU A 132 5.90 -16.74 -7.53
N ASP A 133 6.41 -15.54 -7.83
CA ASP A 133 7.52 -14.93 -7.11
C ASP A 133 7.11 -14.58 -5.67
N LEU A 134 5.91 -14.01 -5.49
CA LEU A 134 5.36 -13.70 -4.17
C LEU A 134 5.19 -14.97 -3.33
N ALA A 135 4.63 -16.04 -3.93
CA ALA A 135 4.47 -17.33 -3.25
C ALA A 135 5.84 -17.94 -2.88
N ARG A 136 6.80 -17.97 -3.81
CA ARG A 136 8.14 -18.52 -3.60
C ARG A 136 8.92 -17.77 -2.53
N LEU A 137 8.83 -16.43 -2.50
CA LEU A 137 9.47 -15.58 -1.50
C LEU A 137 8.68 -15.49 -0.18
N ARG A 138 7.53 -16.18 -0.12
CA ARG A 138 6.64 -16.19 1.05
C ARG A 138 6.19 -14.80 1.45
N PHE A 139 5.98 -13.91 0.47
CA PHE A 139 5.37 -12.61 0.67
C PHE A 139 3.86 -12.75 0.93
N ASP A 140 3.26 -11.74 1.50
CA ASP A 140 1.93 -11.88 2.11
C ASP A 140 0.81 -11.39 1.18
N ALA A 141 1.14 -10.53 0.21
CA ALA A 141 0.22 -10.01 -0.80
C ALA A 141 0.95 -9.41 -2.00
N GLY A 142 0.20 -9.16 -3.07
CA GLY A 142 0.62 -8.33 -4.19
C GLY A 142 -0.09 -6.98 -4.21
N LYS A 143 0.47 -6.00 -4.90
CA LYS A 143 -0.20 -4.73 -5.20
C LYS A 143 -0.04 -4.41 -6.67
N LEU A 144 -1.11 -3.98 -7.30
CA LEU A 144 -1.11 -3.50 -8.67
C LEU A 144 -1.79 -2.13 -8.79
N LEU A 145 -1.32 -1.34 -9.76
CA LEU A 145 -1.89 -0.06 -10.13
C LEU A 145 -2.78 -0.26 -11.36
N LEU A 146 -3.99 0.27 -11.32
CA LEU A 146 -4.94 0.24 -12.42
C LEU A 146 -5.31 1.67 -12.78
N ARG A 147 -4.72 2.22 -13.84
CA ARG A 147 -5.06 3.54 -14.36
C ARG A 147 -5.84 3.38 -15.65
N ILE A 148 -6.97 4.05 -15.73
CA ILE A 148 -7.92 3.97 -16.84
C ILE A 148 -8.12 5.39 -17.38
N ASP A 149 -7.78 5.58 -18.64
CA ASP A 149 -8.13 6.76 -19.42
C ASP A 149 -9.04 6.29 -20.57
N TYR A 150 -10.24 6.84 -20.66
CA TYR A 150 -11.24 6.41 -21.67
C TYR A 150 -10.81 6.74 -23.10
N ASP A 151 -9.91 7.68 -23.26
CA ASP A 151 -9.39 8.11 -24.56
C ASP A 151 -8.05 7.37 -24.93
N ASP A 152 -7.49 6.56 -24.00
CA ASP A 152 -6.27 5.80 -24.25
C ASP A 152 -6.58 4.31 -24.48
N PRO A 153 -6.31 3.77 -25.70
CA PRO A 153 -6.58 2.37 -26.01
C PRO A 153 -5.78 1.37 -25.16
N GLY A 154 -4.65 1.76 -24.56
CA GLY A 154 -3.86 0.95 -23.64
C GLY A 154 -4.59 0.63 -22.32
N SER A 155 -5.65 1.38 -22.00
CA SER A 155 -6.49 1.13 -20.81
C SER A 155 -7.13 -0.26 -20.85
N LEU A 156 -7.58 -0.72 -22.02
CA LEU A 156 -8.19 -2.04 -22.17
C LEU A 156 -7.20 -3.17 -21.90
N ASP A 157 -5.97 -3.04 -22.42
CA ASP A 157 -4.90 -4.00 -22.19
C ASP A 157 -4.52 -4.05 -20.70
N THR A 158 -4.43 -2.89 -20.05
CA THR A 158 -4.16 -2.77 -18.62
C THR A 158 -5.27 -3.42 -17.78
N MET A 159 -6.53 -3.21 -18.09
CA MET A 159 -7.67 -3.85 -17.44
C MET A 159 -7.64 -5.37 -17.61
N HIS A 160 -7.37 -5.86 -18.82
CA HIS A 160 -7.26 -7.30 -19.09
C HIS A 160 -6.08 -7.94 -18.33
N ALA A 161 -4.91 -7.29 -18.33
CA ALA A 161 -3.75 -7.76 -17.56
C ALA A 161 -4.02 -7.77 -16.06
N THR A 162 -4.74 -6.75 -15.54
CA THR A 162 -5.19 -6.67 -14.15
C THR A 162 -6.11 -7.83 -13.78
N ALA A 163 -7.12 -8.12 -14.60
CA ALA A 163 -8.04 -9.23 -14.35
C ALA A 163 -7.30 -10.59 -14.27
N ARG A 164 -6.37 -10.84 -15.20
CA ARG A 164 -5.53 -12.05 -15.19
C ARG A 164 -4.64 -12.14 -13.96
N ALA A 165 -4.11 -11.01 -13.49
CA ALA A 165 -3.28 -10.99 -12.29
C ALA A 165 -4.11 -11.28 -11.03
N ILE A 166 -5.33 -10.74 -10.92
CA ILE A 166 -6.25 -11.02 -9.81
C ILE A 166 -6.57 -12.53 -9.76
N ASP A 167 -6.90 -13.14 -10.90
CA ASP A 167 -7.18 -14.59 -10.98
C ASP A 167 -5.95 -15.43 -10.58
N ALA A 168 -4.76 -15.05 -11.05
CA ALA A 168 -3.54 -15.75 -10.70
C ALA A 168 -3.19 -15.61 -9.20
N MET A 169 -3.39 -14.43 -8.61
CA MET A 169 -3.23 -14.24 -7.17
C MET A 169 -4.22 -15.08 -6.36
N ALA A 170 -5.48 -15.16 -6.80
CA ALA A 170 -6.50 -15.99 -6.17
C ALA A 170 -6.15 -17.47 -6.24
N ALA A 171 -5.61 -17.96 -7.37
CA ALA A 171 -5.13 -19.35 -7.52
C ALA A 171 -4.01 -19.68 -6.52
N HIS A 172 -3.16 -18.71 -6.18
CA HIS A 172 -2.14 -18.86 -5.13
C HIS A 172 -2.65 -18.57 -3.71
N ARG A 173 -3.94 -18.22 -3.54
CA ARG A 173 -4.55 -17.80 -2.26
C ARG A 173 -3.82 -16.61 -1.63
N LEU A 174 -3.33 -15.71 -2.46
CA LEU A 174 -2.64 -14.50 -2.05
C LEU A 174 -3.54 -13.28 -2.28
N PRO A 175 -3.75 -12.43 -1.27
CA PRO A 175 -4.44 -11.16 -1.45
C PRO A 175 -3.72 -10.23 -2.44
N VAL A 176 -4.51 -9.47 -3.19
CA VAL A 176 -4.03 -8.43 -4.10
C VAL A 176 -4.70 -7.09 -3.81
N PHE A 177 -3.87 -6.06 -3.63
CA PHE A 177 -4.32 -4.69 -3.45
C PHE A 177 -4.39 -4.01 -4.81
N VAL A 178 -5.60 -3.76 -5.30
CA VAL A 178 -5.83 -3.03 -6.55
C VAL A 178 -5.93 -1.54 -6.24
N GLU A 179 -5.09 -0.74 -6.88
CA GLU A 179 -5.07 0.73 -6.74
C GLU A 179 -5.68 1.36 -7.99
N PRO A 180 -7.02 1.59 -8.02
CA PRO A 180 -7.70 2.04 -9.21
C PRO A 180 -7.76 3.56 -9.30
N PHE A 181 -7.58 4.09 -10.52
CA PHE A 181 -7.81 5.50 -10.85
C PHE A 181 -8.45 5.63 -12.22
N LEU A 182 -9.41 6.53 -12.35
CA LEU A 182 -9.64 7.21 -13.61
C LEU A 182 -8.58 8.32 -13.75
N CYS A 183 -8.06 8.47 -14.93
CA CYS A 183 -7.03 9.47 -15.20
C CYS A 183 -7.23 10.07 -16.59
N ARG A 184 -6.55 11.16 -16.85
CA ARG A 184 -6.51 11.82 -18.16
C ARG A 184 -5.10 12.32 -18.45
N ARG A 185 -4.73 12.30 -19.73
CA ARG A 185 -3.53 12.95 -20.19
C ARG A 185 -3.81 14.43 -20.45
N THR A 186 -3.18 15.30 -19.67
CA THR A 186 -3.28 16.76 -19.79
C THR A 186 -1.87 17.32 -19.94
N ASP A 187 -1.62 18.12 -20.98
CA ASP A 187 -0.32 18.75 -21.27
C ASP A 187 0.85 17.73 -21.27
N GLY A 188 0.61 16.54 -21.83
CA GLY A 188 1.61 15.47 -21.92
C GLY A 188 1.80 14.66 -20.63
N HIS A 189 1.13 15.00 -19.55
CA HIS A 189 1.23 14.31 -18.26
C HIS A 189 -0.07 13.59 -17.89
N VAL A 190 0.04 12.40 -17.31
CA VAL A 190 -1.11 11.67 -16.78
C VAL A 190 -1.45 12.23 -15.40
N ARG A 191 -2.70 12.66 -15.24
CA ARG A 191 -3.26 13.13 -13.97
C ARG A 191 -4.39 12.23 -13.53
N ASN A 192 -4.32 11.75 -12.29
CA ASN A 192 -5.42 11.00 -11.68
C ASN A 192 -6.54 11.97 -11.32
N ASP A 193 -7.78 11.58 -11.64
CA ASP A 193 -8.96 12.28 -11.18
C ASP A 193 -9.34 11.78 -9.78
N LEU A 194 -9.29 12.67 -8.80
CA LEU A 194 -9.59 12.37 -7.39
C LEU A 194 -10.97 12.87 -6.96
N GLY A 195 -11.78 13.34 -7.90
CA GLY A 195 -13.20 13.68 -7.68
C GLY A 195 -14.00 12.44 -7.26
N ALA A 196 -15.04 12.66 -6.45
CA ALA A 196 -15.86 11.58 -5.91
C ALA A 196 -16.45 10.65 -6.98
N GLU A 197 -16.93 11.20 -8.09
CA GLU A 197 -17.49 10.43 -9.22
C GLU A 197 -16.42 9.53 -9.87
N ALA A 198 -15.23 10.07 -10.13
CA ALA A 198 -14.15 9.34 -10.74
C ALA A 198 -13.64 8.22 -9.83
N VAL A 199 -13.49 8.49 -8.52
CA VAL A 199 -13.10 7.48 -7.54
C VAL A 199 -14.15 6.39 -7.42
N THR A 200 -15.46 6.75 -7.34
CA THR A 200 -16.58 5.81 -7.34
C THR A 200 -16.53 4.90 -8.57
N THR A 201 -16.40 5.49 -9.76
CA THR A 201 -16.37 4.75 -11.02
C THR A 201 -15.16 3.80 -11.08
N SER A 202 -13.98 4.25 -10.67
CA SER A 202 -12.77 3.43 -10.66
C SER A 202 -12.89 2.23 -9.71
N ILE A 203 -13.51 2.41 -8.53
CA ILE A 203 -13.81 1.35 -7.57
C ILE A 203 -14.80 0.34 -8.16
N ALA A 204 -15.88 0.81 -8.79
CA ALA A 204 -16.88 -0.07 -9.41
C ALA A 204 -16.25 -0.94 -10.50
N ILE A 205 -15.44 -0.35 -11.39
CA ILE A 205 -14.72 -1.09 -12.43
C ILE A 205 -13.79 -2.12 -11.82
N ALA A 206 -12.93 -1.71 -10.87
CA ALA A 206 -11.95 -2.60 -10.24
C ALA A 206 -12.60 -3.77 -9.48
N SER A 207 -13.73 -3.52 -8.82
CA SER A 207 -14.47 -4.54 -8.08
C SER A 207 -15.08 -5.61 -8.99
N GLY A 208 -15.37 -5.28 -10.25
CA GLY A 208 -15.97 -6.18 -11.23
C GLY A 208 -14.97 -6.95 -12.10
N LEU A 209 -13.66 -6.73 -11.92
CA LEU A 209 -12.63 -7.44 -12.71
C LEU A 209 -12.40 -8.85 -12.20
N ALA A 210 -11.95 -9.75 -13.14
CA ALA A 210 -11.58 -11.14 -12.90
C ALA A 210 -12.74 -12.09 -12.60
N GLY A 211 -12.43 -13.37 -12.43
CA GLY A 211 -13.42 -14.44 -12.19
C GLY A 211 -13.84 -14.56 -10.72
N THR A 212 -13.09 -13.94 -9.81
CA THR A 212 -13.41 -13.90 -8.37
C THR A 212 -12.77 -12.68 -7.71
N SER A 213 -13.46 -12.09 -6.73
CA SER A 213 -12.95 -11.03 -5.88
C SER A 213 -12.53 -11.51 -4.48
N ALA A 214 -12.51 -12.82 -4.23
CA ALA A 214 -12.32 -13.42 -2.91
C ALA A 214 -11.02 -12.98 -2.20
N TYR A 215 -9.98 -12.64 -2.98
CA TYR A 215 -8.68 -12.18 -2.47
C TYR A 215 -8.38 -10.73 -2.84
N THR A 216 -9.36 -9.98 -3.32
CA THR A 216 -9.18 -8.59 -3.78
C THR A 216 -9.40 -7.61 -2.64
N TRP A 217 -8.45 -6.73 -2.47
CA TRP A 217 -8.50 -5.53 -1.63
C TRP A 217 -8.38 -4.30 -2.51
N LEU A 218 -8.95 -3.20 -2.08
CA LEU A 218 -8.81 -1.92 -2.75
C LEU A 218 -7.79 -1.03 -2.03
N LYS A 219 -6.99 -0.28 -2.78
CA LYS A 219 -6.13 0.78 -2.25
C LYS A 219 -6.58 2.09 -2.88
N VAL A 220 -7.31 2.91 -2.12
CA VAL A 220 -8.09 4.05 -2.65
C VAL A 220 -7.60 5.40 -2.13
N PRO A 221 -7.69 6.47 -2.92
CA PRO A 221 -7.44 7.81 -2.43
C PRO A 221 -8.55 8.25 -1.46
N VAL A 222 -8.24 9.22 -0.61
CA VAL A 222 -9.25 9.96 0.16
C VAL A 222 -9.73 11.13 -0.68
N THR A 223 -11.04 11.30 -0.78
CA THR A 223 -11.66 12.46 -1.43
C THR A 223 -11.41 13.73 -0.62
N GLU A 224 -11.49 14.90 -1.26
CA GLU A 224 -11.33 16.18 -0.57
C GLU A 224 -12.40 16.42 0.48
N ASN A 225 -13.64 16.05 0.15
CA ASN A 225 -14.80 16.18 1.04
C ASN A 225 -15.04 14.83 1.78
N PRO A 226 -14.99 14.78 3.11
CA PRO A 226 -15.25 13.58 3.90
C PRO A 226 -16.64 12.97 3.69
N ASP A 227 -17.67 13.78 3.41
CA ASP A 227 -19.02 13.28 3.15
C ASP A 227 -19.10 12.51 1.83
N ASP A 228 -18.33 12.92 0.83
CA ASP A 228 -18.21 12.18 -0.43
C ASP A 228 -17.55 10.83 -0.20
N MET A 229 -16.54 10.75 0.68
CA MET A 229 -15.83 9.51 0.96
C MET A 229 -16.76 8.41 1.49
N ALA A 230 -17.76 8.75 2.29
CA ALA A 230 -18.75 7.80 2.77
C ALA A 230 -19.51 7.14 1.60
N ARG A 231 -20.03 7.96 0.66
CA ARG A 231 -20.73 7.48 -0.55
C ARG A 231 -19.81 6.67 -1.48
N VAL A 232 -18.57 7.13 -1.65
CA VAL A 232 -17.56 6.43 -2.45
C VAL A 232 -17.34 5.02 -1.93
N MET A 233 -17.22 4.86 -0.62
CA MET A 233 -16.96 3.55 -0.01
C MET A 233 -18.16 2.61 0.01
N GLU A 234 -19.38 3.10 -0.20
CA GLU A 234 -20.58 2.28 -0.39
C GLU A 234 -20.62 1.58 -1.76
N THR A 235 -19.76 1.99 -2.71
CA THR A 235 -19.68 1.39 -4.04
C THR A 235 -19.25 -0.06 -4.03
N SER A 236 -18.52 -0.51 -3.01
CA SER A 236 -17.97 -1.86 -2.94
C SER A 236 -18.00 -2.43 -1.53
N THR A 237 -18.18 -3.75 -1.43
CA THR A 237 -18.05 -4.51 -0.18
C THR A 237 -16.64 -5.05 0.04
N LEU A 238 -15.71 -4.77 -0.87
CA LEU A 238 -14.31 -5.20 -0.74
C LEU A 238 -13.61 -4.44 0.39
N PRO A 239 -12.75 -5.10 1.16
CA PRO A 239 -11.93 -4.41 2.14
C PRO A 239 -11.01 -3.41 1.43
N ALA A 240 -10.87 -2.22 1.99
CA ALA A 240 -10.06 -1.15 1.42
C ALA A 240 -9.03 -0.62 2.41
N VAL A 241 -7.93 -0.13 1.87
CA VAL A 241 -6.93 0.66 2.58
C VAL A 241 -6.78 2.02 1.89
N LEU A 242 -6.51 3.05 2.66
CA LEU A 242 -6.34 4.40 2.11
C LEU A 242 -4.89 4.61 1.68
N LEU A 243 -4.71 5.28 0.55
CA LEU A 243 -3.39 5.73 0.10
C LEU A 243 -3.06 7.13 0.63
N GLY A 244 -1.76 7.47 0.66
CA GLY A 244 -1.27 8.74 1.18
C GLY A 244 -1.47 9.95 0.27
N GLY A 245 -1.79 9.73 -1.00
CA GLY A 245 -1.92 10.82 -1.99
C GLY A 245 -0.58 11.47 -2.37
N GLU A 246 -0.67 12.62 -3.00
CA GLU A 246 0.47 13.50 -3.23
C GLU A 246 0.86 14.18 -1.92
N VAL A 247 2.15 14.43 -1.77
CA VAL A 247 2.68 15.10 -0.57
C VAL A 247 2.41 16.59 -0.73
N GLY A 248 1.39 17.08 -0.02
CA GLY A 248 1.19 18.51 0.19
C GLY A 248 1.94 19.00 1.45
N ASP A 249 2.01 20.29 1.63
CA ASP A 249 2.63 20.90 2.82
C ASP A 249 1.78 20.74 4.09
N ASP A 250 0.51 20.30 3.94
CA ASP A 250 -0.46 20.10 5.03
C ASP A 250 -0.59 18.62 5.41
N LEU A 251 0.36 18.12 6.18
CA LEU A 251 0.31 16.75 6.71
C LEU A 251 -0.80 16.58 7.77
N ASP A 252 -1.07 17.63 8.56
CA ASP A 252 -2.10 17.59 9.60
C ASP A 252 -3.50 17.47 8.98
N GLY A 253 -3.78 18.20 7.90
CA GLY A 253 -5.00 18.05 7.14
C GLY A 253 -5.15 16.66 6.53
N ALA A 254 -4.06 16.05 6.08
CA ALA A 254 -4.08 14.66 5.59
C ALA A 254 -4.43 13.69 6.73
N PHE A 255 -3.91 13.86 7.93
CA PHE A 255 -4.23 13.04 9.11
C PHE A 255 -5.72 13.14 9.47
N GLU A 256 -6.32 14.32 9.42
CA GLU A 256 -7.75 14.50 9.71
C GLU A 256 -8.63 13.79 8.66
N LYS A 257 -8.28 13.89 7.38
CA LYS A 257 -8.98 13.17 6.31
C LYS A 257 -8.89 11.65 6.52
N TRP A 258 -7.71 11.11 6.84
CA TRP A 258 -7.56 9.69 7.14
C TRP A 258 -8.34 9.29 8.38
N ARG A 259 -8.29 10.07 9.46
CA ARG A 259 -9.04 9.80 10.70
C ARG A 259 -10.54 9.66 10.42
N THR A 260 -11.09 10.54 9.58
CA THR A 260 -12.51 10.50 9.21
C THR A 260 -12.83 9.27 8.37
N ALA A 261 -12.06 9.01 7.32
CA ALA A 261 -12.29 7.89 6.41
C ALA A 261 -12.07 6.52 7.07
N LEU A 262 -11.15 6.41 8.04
CA LEU A 262 -10.92 5.18 8.84
C LEU A 262 -12.13 4.78 9.70
N ARG A 263 -13.14 5.63 9.85
CA ARG A 263 -14.39 5.28 10.57
C ARG A 263 -15.33 4.46 9.71
N LEU A 264 -15.14 4.44 8.40
CA LEU A 264 -15.98 3.72 7.46
C LEU A 264 -15.76 2.20 7.59
N PRO A 265 -16.82 1.39 7.50
CA PRO A 265 -16.74 -0.05 7.83
C PRO A 265 -15.87 -0.84 6.84
N THR A 266 -15.78 -0.43 5.59
CA THR A 266 -14.97 -1.09 4.55
C THR A 266 -13.49 -0.69 4.61
N VAL A 267 -13.14 0.41 5.31
CA VAL A 267 -11.77 0.91 5.40
C VAL A 267 -11.01 0.21 6.52
N GLN A 268 -9.97 -0.54 6.17
CA GLN A 268 -9.24 -1.43 7.06
C GLN A 268 -7.81 -0.94 7.37
N GLY A 269 -7.41 0.23 6.93
CA GLY A 269 -6.10 0.75 7.26
C GLY A 269 -5.51 1.76 6.28
N LEU A 270 -4.20 1.95 6.42
CA LEU A 270 -3.40 2.91 5.66
C LEU A 270 -2.27 2.21 4.91
N VAL A 271 -2.03 2.63 3.67
CA VAL A 271 -0.85 2.27 2.88
C VAL A 271 -0.21 3.58 2.39
N VAL A 272 0.69 4.12 3.17
CA VAL A 272 1.23 5.47 3.00
C VAL A 272 2.75 5.44 2.86
N GLY A 273 3.30 6.29 2.02
CA GLY A 273 4.72 6.29 1.69
C GLY A 273 5.38 7.64 1.92
N ARG A 274 5.41 8.46 0.87
CA ARG A 274 6.23 9.67 0.77
C ARG A 274 6.00 10.65 1.92
N SER A 275 4.76 10.91 2.30
CA SER A 275 4.43 11.85 3.38
C SER A 275 4.93 11.41 4.76
N LEU A 276 5.08 10.10 5.01
CA LEU A 276 5.60 9.58 6.27
C LEU A 276 7.11 9.35 6.24
N LEU A 277 7.67 8.97 5.07
CA LEU A 277 9.10 8.74 4.93
C LEU A 277 9.90 10.04 4.75
N TYR A 278 9.26 11.08 4.23
CA TYR A 278 9.89 12.37 3.94
C TYR A 278 9.01 13.53 4.41
N PRO A 279 8.61 13.57 5.69
CA PRO A 279 7.86 14.70 6.22
C PRO A 279 8.68 15.99 6.11
N ALA A 280 8.02 17.15 6.12
CA ALA A 280 8.67 18.45 5.91
C ALA A 280 9.72 18.77 6.99
N ASP A 281 9.47 18.37 8.24
CA ASP A 281 10.37 18.51 9.38
C ASP A 281 11.49 17.46 9.44
N GLY A 282 11.41 16.41 8.60
CA GLY A 282 12.36 15.31 8.60
C GLY A 282 12.11 14.22 9.66
N GLU A 283 11.10 14.39 10.55
CA GLU A 283 10.84 13.55 11.72
C GLU A 283 10.00 12.31 11.36
N VAL A 284 10.60 11.34 10.66
CA VAL A 284 9.95 10.10 10.20
C VAL A 284 9.24 9.37 11.35
N ALA A 285 9.88 9.23 12.51
CA ALA A 285 9.32 8.52 13.64
C ALA A 285 8.02 9.17 14.13
N ALA A 286 8.00 10.50 14.27
CA ALA A 286 6.83 11.25 14.72
C ALA A 286 5.67 11.16 13.72
N ALA A 287 5.95 11.32 12.42
CA ALA A 287 4.95 11.19 11.37
C ALA A 287 4.32 9.79 11.34
N VAL A 288 5.14 8.74 11.46
CA VAL A 288 4.66 7.34 11.52
C VAL A 288 3.84 7.07 12.77
N ASP A 289 4.30 7.50 13.95
CA ASP A 289 3.58 7.30 15.21
C ASP A 289 2.21 7.99 15.19
N THR A 290 2.14 9.20 14.62
CA THR A 290 0.88 9.91 14.42
C THR A 290 -0.07 9.11 13.52
N ALA A 291 0.42 8.61 12.37
CA ALA A 291 -0.40 7.79 11.48
C ALA A 291 -0.88 6.49 12.15
N VAL A 292 -0.04 5.82 12.93
CA VAL A 292 -0.40 4.63 13.71
C VAL A 292 -1.51 4.94 14.72
N SER A 293 -1.43 6.08 15.42
CA SER A 293 -2.44 6.48 16.42
C SER A 293 -3.85 6.62 15.84
N LEU A 294 -3.99 6.86 14.52
CA LEU A 294 -5.28 6.93 13.84
C LEU A 294 -5.97 5.56 13.72
N LEU A 295 -5.20 4.48 13.83
CA LEU A 295 -5.69 3.10 13.67
C LEU A 295 -6.12 2.46 15.00
N GLU A 296 -5.89 3.12 16.14
CA GLU A 296 -6.29 2.58 17.43
C GLU A 296 -7.80 2.31 17.47
N PRO A 297 -8.23 1.14 18.01
CA PRO A 297 -9.63 0.85 18.15
C PRO A 297 -10.28 1.90 19.04
N ARG A 298 -11.44 2.39 18.65
CA ARG A 298 -12.24 3.24 19.54
C ARG A 298 -12.41 2.50 20.86
N ARG A 299 -12.01 3.12 21.98
CA ARG A 299 -12.47 2.70 23.30
C ARG A 299 -13.99 2.84 23.27
N THR A 300 -14.69 1.73 23.03
CA THR A 300 -16.12 1.68 23.26
C THR A 300 -16.33 2.06 24.71
N GLY A 301 -16.99 3.20 24.93
CA GLY A 301 -17.41 3.60 26.27
C GLY A 301 -18.18 2.45 26.89
N PRO A 302 -18.27 2.37 28.24
CA PRO A 302 -18.92 1.27 28.93
C PRO A 302 -20.32 1.09 28.36
N SER A 303 -20.60 -0.11 27.87
CA SER A 303 -21.93 -0.52 27.42
C SER A 303 -22.90 -0.23 28.54
N GLY A 304 -23.86 0.68 28.30
CA GLY A 304 -24.92 1.01 29.23
C GLY A 304 -25.55 -0.27 29.76
N THR A 305 -25.66 -0.35 31.07
CA THR A 305 -26.37 -1.36 31.84
C THR A 305 -27.69 -1.71 31.15
N GLY A 306 -27.83 -2.97 30.77
CA GLY A 306 -29.08 -3.54 30.27
C GLY A 306 -30.22 -3.37 31.31
N PRO A 307 -31.48 -3.26 30.84
CA PRO A 307 -32.63 -3.13 31.73
C PRO A 307 -32.80 -4.38 32.60
N GLY A 308 -32.89 -4.16 33.88
CA GLY A 308 -32.99 -5.20 34.90
C GLY A 308 -34.10 -6.21 34.62
N GLU A 309 -33.76 -7.48 34.73
CA GLU A 309 -34.70 -8.60 34.81
C GLU A 309 -35.65 -8.40 35.98
N ARG A 310 -36.94 -8.19 35.68
CA ARG A 310 -38.02 -8.29 36.68
C ARG A 310 -38.22 -9.79 36.99
N ARG A 311 -37.87 -10.21 38.17
CA ARG A 311 -38.27 -11.51 38.72
C ARG A 311 -39.81 -11.57 38.86
N PRO A 312 -40.49 -12.64 38.45
CA PRO A 312 -41.88 -12.83 38.79
C PRO A 312 -42.02 -13.16 40.29
N ARG A 313 -42.95 -12.46 40.97
CA ARG A 313 -43.41 -12.82 42.32
C ARG A 313 -44.39 -13.98 42.20
N ALA A 314 -44.26 -14.89 43.14
CA ALA A 314 -45.12 -16.05 43.41
C ALA A 314 -46.59 -15.72 43.51
#